data_3fad4f77aa5e385d08ec38d605527713
#
_entry.id   3fad4f77aa5e385d08ec38d605527713
#
_cell.length_a   1.000
_cell.length_b   1.000
_cell.length_c   1.000
_cell.angle_alpha   90.00
_cell.angle_beta   90.00
_cell.angle_gamma   90.00
#
_symmetry.space_group_name_H-M   'P 1'
#
loop_
_entity.id
_entity.type
_entity.pdbx_description
1 polymer ?
#
loop_
_entity_poly.entity_id
_entity_poly.type
_entity_poly.pdbx_seq_one_letter_code
_entity_poly.pdbx_strand_id
1 'polypeptide(L)'
;MHYIAETLPRASRQAWSVMLGMLIPLAVVSVVGLVWLWPSSEATDQWDPAALAEGAEFTSGTVESIDLRACPDYESTGCGAITLDTGERSGTMYAPPEAIKTGIAAGDRIKVIVMDAAQTDPVADAITGVEQAPGGEQAPGGEQAPGSDPTNEPTAADFVFVDFDRNISLGVLAFVYAVLVILVAGLKGLRALIGLALAYAVMVWFMLPAVMDGRPAVLVGITAAAVIMFIVLYLAHGFSARTTTALLGTLFGILITGVLGALWTTWSKLAGIYTEETYILAWTDGLSMADLVVCAILIAGLGVLNDVTITQAAAVWELAASRPEASRREIFTSAMRIGRDHIASTVYTIAFAYAGGALTVLLLVAASSRPFLESLTLGEQAISVVSTLVTSIGLVIAIPATTLIAVLVVRSGTSAYSAAEPGI
;
A
#
# COMPACT_ATOMS: atom_id res chain seq x y z
N MET A 1 -8.16 -15.95 -32.35
CA MET A 1 -7.09 -15.48 -31.45
C MET A 1 -5.98 -16.52 -31.16
N HIS A 2 -6.11 -17.78 -31.55
CA HIS A 2 -5.06 -18.81 -31.37
C HIS A 2 -3.91 -18.73 -32.43
N TYR A 3 -4.11 -18.07 -33.56
CA TYR A 3 -3.13 -18.07 -34.65
C TYR A 3 -1.90 -17.14 -34.45
N ILE A 4 -2.00 -16.14 -33.54
CA ILE A 4 -0.93 -15.15 -33.36
C ILE A 4 0.13 -15.66 -32.32
N ALA A 5 -0.23 -16.59 -31.46
CA ALA A 5 0.68 -17.08 -30.41
C ALA A 5 1.83 -17.94 -30.96
N GLU A 6 1.66 -18.54 -32.16
CA GLU A 6 2.70 -19.39 -32.77
C GLU A 6 3.77 -18.61 -33.55
N THR A 7 3.56 -17.33 -33.84
CA THR A 7 4.44 -16.52 -34.70
C THR A 7 5.43 -15.63 -33.95
N LEU A 8 5.34 -15.55 -32.63
CA LEU A 8 6.27 -14.71 -31.85
C LEU A 8 7.69 -15.30 -31.84
N PRO A 9 8.72 -14.47 -32.06
CA PRO A 9 10.11 -14.94 -32.10
C PRO A 9 10.50 -15.61 -30.77
N ARG A 10 11.07 -16.80 -30.85
CA ARG A 10 11.57 -17.54 -29.70
C ARG A 10 12.99 -17.10 -29.37
N ALA A 11 13.29 -16.94 -28.08
CA ALA A 11 14.65 -16.67 -27.63
C ALA A 11 15.56 -17.87 -27.91
N SER A 12 16.83 -17.63 -28.27
CA SER A 12 17.81 -18.70 -28.48
C SER A 12 18.14 -19.40 -27.15
N ARG A 13 18.71 -20.61 -27.25
CA ARG A 13 19.22 -21.33 -26.07
C ARG A 13 20.27 -20.52 -25.31
N GLN A 14 21.12 -19.78 -26.01
CA GLN A 14 22.13 -18.91 -25.42
C GLN A 14 21.50 -17.74 -24.67
N ALA A 15 20.45 -17.09 -25.23
CA ALA A 15 19.71 -16.04 -24.54
C ALA A 15 19.03 -16.56 -23.27
N TRP A 16 18.43 -17.75 -23.32
CA TRP A 16 17.86 -18.42 -22.17
C TRP A 16 18.90 -18.71 -21.09
N SER A 17 20.09 -19.20 -21.46
CA SER A 17 21.19 -19.47 -20.51
C SER A 17 21.64 -18.19 -19.80
N VAL A 18 21.77 -17.07 -20.54
CA VAL A 18 22.13 -15.77 -19.94
C VAL A 18 21.03 -15.26 -19.01
N MET A 19 19.76 -15.29 -19.44
CA MET A 19 18.64 -14.86 -18.60
C MET A 19 18.51 -15.70 -17.35
N LEU A 20 18.61 -17.03 -17.45
CA LEU A 20 18.56 -17.92 -16.29
C LEU A 20 19.78 -17.72 -15.39
N GLY A 21 20.95 -17.45 -15.98
CA GLY A 21 22.16 -17.12 -15.23
C GLY A 21 22.05 -15.85 -14.39
N MET A 22 21.19 -14.89 -14.79
CA MET A 22 20.86 -13.70 -14.01
C MET A 22 19.67 -13.94 -13.06
N LEU A 23 18.64 -14.63 -13.55
CA LEU A 23 17.40 -14.84 -12.81
C LEU A 23 17.58 -15.79 -11.61
N ILE A 24 18.33 -16.89 -11.78
CA ILE A 24 18.53 -17.87 -10.70
C ILE A 24 19.22 -17.24 -9.49
N PRO A 25 20.33 -16.49 -9.61
CA PRO A 25 20.92 -15.80 -8.47
C PRO A 25 19.95 -14.82 -7.81
N LEU A 26 19.19 -14.05 -8.59
CA LEU A 26 18.20 -13.12 -8.04
C LEU A 26 17.07 -13.86 -7.30
N ALA A 27 16.58 -14.96 -7.85
CA ALA A 27 15.59 -15.81 -7.18
C ALA A 27 16.15 -16.42 -5.88
N VAL A 28 17.38 -16.91 -5.92
CA VAL A 28 18.07 -17.45 -4.72
C VAL A 28 18.24 -16.37 -3.67
N VAL A 29 18.71 -15.17 -4.03
CA VAL A 29 18.85 -14.05 -3.11
C VAL A 29 17.50 -13.66 -2.52
N SER A 30 16.42 -13.65 -3.33
CA SER A 30 15.07 -13.34 -2.84
C SER A 30 14.56 -14.39 -1.84
N VAL A 31 14.79 -15.69 -2.12
CA VAL A 31 14.39 -16.78 -1.20
C VAL A 31 15.26 -16.77 0.06
N VAL A 32 16.56 -16.59 -0.07
CA VAL A 32 17.46 -16.47 1.10
C VAL A 32 17.10 -15.25 1.93
N GLY A 33 16.81 -14.11 1.29
CA GLY A 33 16.33 -12.91 1.95
C GLY A 33 15.01 -13.16 2.70
N LEU A 34 14.05 -13.84 2.05
CA LEU A 34 12.77 -14.20 2.66
C LEU A 34 12.96 -15.07 3.92
N VAL A 35 13.83 -16.06 3.86
CA VAL A 35 14.11 -16.96 5.00
C VAL A 35 14.89 -16.25 6.10
N TRP A 36 15.90 -15.46 5.75
CA TRP A 36 16.77 -14.78 6.73
C TRP A 36 16.07 -13.61 7.43
N LEU A 37 15.21 -12.89 6.70
CA LEU A 37 14.44 -11.77 7.23
C LEU A 37 13.07 -12.19 7.75
N TRP A 38 12.77 -13.51 7.77
CA TRP A 38 11.49 -13.98 8.29
C TRP A 38 11.31 -13.53 9.74
N PRO A 39 10.14 -13.00 10.11
CA PRO A 39 9.88 -12.56 11.47
C PRO A 39 10.04 -13.69 12.48
N SER A 40 10.39 -13.36 13.72
CA SER A 40 10.43 -14.32 14.81
C SER A 40 9.03 -14.88 15.10
N SER A 41 8.94 -16.04 15.75
CA SER A 41 7.65 -16.60 16.18
C SER A 41 6.95 -15.67 17.17
N GLU A 42 7.71 -15.00 18.02
CA GLU A 42 7.18 -14.04 19.00
C GLU A 42 6.54 -12.83 18.32
N ALA A 43 7.21 -12.25 17.30
CA ALA A 43 6.65 -11.17 16.51
C ALA A 43 5.44 -11.61 15.68
N THR A 44 5.43 -12.87 15.20
CA THR A 44 4.30 -13.42 14.46
C THR A 44 3.10 -13.66 15.37
N ASP A 45 3.32 -14.11 16.61
CA ASP A 45 2.27 -14.36 17.59
C ASP A 45 1.68 -13.03 18.12
N GLN A 46 2.49 -12.00 18.25
CA GLN A 46 2.03 -10.63 18.58
C GLN A 46 1.36 -9.94 17.39
N TRP A 47 1.72 -10.30 16.17
CA TRP A 47 1.12 -9.81 14.95
C TRP A 47 -0.10 -10.67 14.56
N ASP A 48 -1.20 -10.46 15.26
CA ASP A 48 -2.51 -10.89 14.78
C ASP A 48 -3.21 -9.68 14.15
N PRO A 49 -3.44 -9.67 12.83
CA PRO A 49 -4.17 -8.57 12.18
C PRO A 49 -5.61 -8.40 12.74
N ALA A 50 -6.10 -9.39 13.47
CA ALA A 50 -7.37 -9.36 14.16
C ALA A 50 -7.22 -9.12 15.67
N ALA A 51 -5.98 -9.14 16.22
CA ALA A 51 -5.74 -8.93 17.63
C ALA A 51 -5.95 -7.47 18.02
N LEU A 52 -6.56 -7.30 19.15
CA LEU A 52 -6.87 -6.02 19.76
C LEU A 52 -6.02 -5.85 21.02
N ALA A 53 -5.95 -4.61 21.51
CA ALA A 53 -5.44 -4.36 22.86
C ALA A 53 -6.12 -5.30 23.86
N GLU A 54 -5.34 -5.86 24.79
CA GLU A 54 -5.89 -6.77 25.80
C GLU A 54 -7.11 -6.14 26.51
N GLY A 55 -8.26 -6.84 26.47
CA GLY A 55 -9.51 -6.39 27.08
C GLY A 55 -10.42 -5.52 26.21
N ALA A 56 -10.06 -5.23 24.96
CA ALA A 56 -10.94 -4.55 24.01
C ALA A 56 -11.51 -5.57 23.02
N GLU A 57 -12.82 -5.63 22.89
CA GLU A 57 -13.51 -6.47 21.92
C GLU A 57 -14.15 -5.59 20.83
N PHE A 58 -13.70 -5.76 19.57
CA PHE A 58 -14.37 -5.14 18.45
C PHE A 58 -15.60 -5.96 18.06
N THR A 59 -16.73 -5.31 18.10
CA THR A 59 -17.96 -5.90 17.62
C THR A 59 -18.66 -4.96 16.65
N SER A 60 -19.57 -5.52 15.85
CA SER A 60 -20.46 -4.71 15.01
C SER A 60 -21.84 -4.71 15.62
N GLY A 61 -22.43 -3.55 15.76
CA GLY A 61 -23.78 -3.40 16.25
C GLY A 61 -24.68 -2.66 15.27
N THR A 62 -25.97 -2.82 15.43
CA THR A 62 -26.98 -2.09 14.67
C THR A 62 -27.53 -0.95 15.52
N VAL A 63 -27.57 0.24 14.94
CA VAL A 63 -28.15 1.41 15.57
C VAL A 63 -29.68 1.24 15.67
N GLU A 64 -30.23 1.16 16.88
CA GLU A 64 -31.68 1.07 17.09
C GLU A 64 -32.33 2.44 17.06
N SER A 65 -31.75 3.41 17.77
CA SER A 65 -32.28 4.77 17.85
C SER A 65 -31.17 5.78 18.07
N ILE A 66 -31.45 7.03 17.72
CA ILE A 66 -30.57 8.18 17.92
C ILE A 66 -31.33 9.29 18.59
N ASP A 67 -30.83 9.78 19.71
CA ASP A 67 -31.32 10.98 20.38
C ASP A 67 -30.25 12.08 20.33
N LEU A 68 -30.43 13.02 19.43
CA LEU A 68 -29.52 14.15 19.25
C LEU A 68 -29.62 15.18 20.41
N ARG A 69 -30.61 15.09 21.28
CA ARG A 69 -30.82 16.01 22.40
C ARG A 69 -30.26 15.49 23.72
N ALA A 70 -29.76 14.26 23.74
CA ALA A 70 -29.28 13.61 24.95
C ALA A 70 -27.96 14.17 25.48
N CYS A 71 -27.21 14.92 24.66
CA CYS A 71 -25.95 15.52 25.08
C CYS A 71 -26.16 16.91 25.67
N PRO A 72 -25.56 17.23 26.86
CA PRO A 72 -25.76 18.51 27.53
C PRO A 72 -25.37 19.73 26.69
N ASP A 73 -24.37 19.59 25.80
CA ASP A 73 -23.83 20.66 24.95
C ASP A 73 -24.04 20.39 23.45
N TYR A 74 -25.18 19.82 23.08
CA TYR A 74 -25.49 19.42 21.70
C TYR A 74 -25.23 20.52 20.66
N GLU A 75 -25.62 21.77 20.97
CA GLU A 75 -25.43 22.89 20.02
C GLU A 75 -23.97 23.25 19.79
N SER A 76 -23.06 22.96 20.75
CA SER A 76 -21.64 23.26 20.66
C SER A 76 -20.81 22.05 20.19
N THR A 77 -21.20 20.83 20.56
CA THR A 77 -20.39 19.63 20.31
C THR A 77 -20.95 18.76 19.18
N GLY A 78 -22.24 18.91 18.82
CA GLY A 78 -22.88 18.11 17.76
C GLY A 78 -22.88 16.61 18.10
N CYS A 79 -23.01 16.25 19.36
CA CYS A 79 -23.06 14.86 19.80
C CYS A 79 -24.50 14.34 19.92
N GLY A 80 -24.71 13.03 19.86
CA GLY A 80 -25.99 12.36 20.04
C GLY A 80 -25.83 11.06 20.79
N ALA A 81 -26.84 10.66 21.58
CA ALA A 81 -26.87 9.34 22.18
C ALA A 81 -27.42 8.32 21.17
N ILE A 82 -26.74 7.18 21.05
CA ILE A 82 -27.12 6.07 20.19
C ILE A 82 -27.43 4.87 21.06
N THR A 83 -28.59 4.26 20.88
CA THR A 83 -28.84 2.92 21.39
C THR A 83 -28.40 1.90 20.37
N LEU A 84 -27.56 0.96 20.78
CA LEU A 84 -26.92 -0.04 19.95
C LEU A 84 -27.31 -1.43 20.41
N ASP A 85 -27.63 -2.30 19.45
CA ASP A 85 -27.78 -3.74 19.64
C ASP A 85 -26.68 -4.50 18.90
N THR A 86 -25.85 -5.23 19.63
CA THR A 86 -24.82 -6.09 19.07
C THR A 86 -25.29 -7.55 18.92
N GLY A 87 -26.53 -7.85 19.31
CA GLY A 87 -27.06 -9.21 19.36
C GLY A 87 -26.74 -9.93 20.67
N GLU A 88 -25.66 -9.59 21.35
CA GLU A 88 -25.28 -10.13 22.66
C GLU A 88 -25.51 -9.12 23.78
N ARG A 89 -25.31 -7.84 23.50
CA ARG A 89 -25.49 -6.72 24.44
C ARG A 89 -26.21 -5.58 23.74
N SER A 90 -27.09 -4.92 24.44
CA SER A 90 -27.65 -3.63 24.04
C SER A 90 -27.27 -2.56 25.08
N GLY A 91 -26.95 -1.38 24.60
CA GLY A 91 -26.53 -0.29 25.48
C GLY A 91 -26.52 1.03 24.74
N THR A 92 -26.09 2.08 25.44
CA THR A 92 -26.02 3.43 24.89
C THR A 92 -24.59 3.90 24.75
N MET A 93 -24.34 4.69 23.72
CA MET A 93 -23.04 5.32 23.48
C MET A 93 -23.21 6.75 22.95
N TYR A 94 -22.18 7.55 23.05
CA TYR A 94 -22.17 8.85 22.40
C TYR A 94 -21.57 8.75 21.00
N ALA A 95 -22.33 9.25 19.99
CA ALA A 95 -21.80 9.38 18.64
C ALA A 95 -20.93 10.62 18.52
N PRO A 96 -19.75 10.53 17.93
CA PRO A 96 -18.92 11.69 17.68
C PRO A 96 -19.54 12.59 16.59
N PRO A 97 -19.18 13.88 16.57
CA PRO A 97 -19.72 14.84 15.59
C PRO A 97 -19.56 14.40 14.13
N GLU A 98 -18.50 13.65 13.82
CA GLU A 98 -18.24 13.12 12.49
C GLU A 98 -19.30 12.11 12.06
N ALA A 99 -19.71 11.20 12.95
CA ALA A 99 -20.73 10.20 12.67
C ALA A 99 -22.09 10.89 12.42
N ILE A 100 -22.41 11.91 13.21
CA ILE A 100 -23.65 12.70 13.05
C ILE A 100 -23.64 13.46 11.72
N LYS A 101 -22.52 14.11 11.36
CA LYS A 101 -22.38 14.83 10.08
C LYS A 101 -22.46 13.91 8.88
N THR A 102 -22.01 12.66 9.03
CA THR A 102 -22.11 11.64 7.98
C THR A 102 -23.53 11.14 7.81
N GLY A 103 -24.45 11.44 8.77
CA GLY A 103 -25.86 11.12 8.71
C GLY A 103 -26.18 9.72 9.23
N ILE A 104 -25.54 9.33 10.34
CA ILE A 104 -25.85 8.07 11.04
C ILE A 104 -27.37 7.98 11.34
N ALA A 105 -27.97 6.85 11.04
CA ALA A 105 -29.40 6.61 11.14
C ALA A 105 -29.73 5.26 11.80
N ALA A 106 -30.95 5.13 12.32
CA ALA A 106 -31.45 3.85 12.81
C ALA A 106 -31.42 2.81 11.68
N GLY A 107 -30.89 1.64 11.97
CA GLY A 107 -30.63 0.56 11.01
C GLY A 107 -29.21 0.53 10.45
N ASP A 108 -28.39 1.56 10.68
CA ASP A 108 -26.98 1.55 10.28
C ASP A 108 -26.18 0.55 11.12
N ARG A 109 -25.22 -0.10 10.48
CA ARG A 109 -24.25 -0.95 11.16
C ARG A 109 -22.98 -0.16 11.43
N ILE A 110 -22.54 -0.20 12.69
CA ILE A 110 -21.32 0.46 13.15
C ILE A 110 -20.41 -0.52 13.85
N LYS A 111 -19.12 -0.23 13.85
CA LYS A 111 -18.10 -0.93 14.64
C LYS A 111 -17.87 -0.18 15.92
N VAL A 112 -17.86 -0.90 17.01
CA VAL A 112 -17.65 -0.37 18.35
C VAL A 112 -16.64 -1.23 19.10
N ILE A 113 -15.96 -0.62 20.05
CA ILE A 113 -15.20 -1.31 21.08
C ILE A 113 -16.11 -1.47 22.27
N VAL A 114 -16.27 -2.70 22.77
CA VAL A 114 -16.91 -3.01 24.04
C VAL A 114 -15.90 -2.78 25.14
N MET A 115 -16.24 -1.95 26.12
CA MET A 115 -15.46 -1.76 27.32
C MET A 115 -16.07 -2.57 28.46
N ASP A 116 -15.32 -3.48 29.07
CA ASP A 116 -15.76 -4.10 30.33
C ASP A 116 -15.68 -3.05 31.45
N ALA A 117 -16.78 -2.87 32.17
CA ALA A 117 -16.90 -1.91 33.24
C ALA A 117 -15.83 -2.05 34.38
N ALA A 118 -15.08 -3.14 34.37
CA ALA A 118 -13.97 -3.39 35.32
C ALA A 118 -12.63 -2.74 34.90
N GLN A 119 -12.52 -2.18 33.69
CA GLN A 119 -11.26 -1.66 33.10
C GLN A 119 -11.32 -0.18 32.73
N THR A 120 -12.25 0.58 33.30
CA THR A 120 -12.38 2.02 33.00
C THR A 120 -11.22 2.88 33.46
N ASP A 121 -10.37 2.43 34.38
CA ASP A 121 -9.25 3.24 34.90
C ASP A 121 -8.01 3.33 34.00
N PRO A 122 -7.51 2.28 33.30
CA PRO A 122 -6.26 2.41 32.55
C PRO A 122 -6.43 3.07 31.16
N VAL A 123 -7.63 3.04 30.56
CA VAL A 123 -7.87 3.62 29.22
C VAL A 123 -8.14 5.12 29.29
N ALA A 124 -8.78 5.58 30.37
CA ALA A 124 -8.98 7.01 30.60
C ALA A 124 -7.64 7.73 30.80
N ASP A 125 -6.68 7.11 31.49
CA ASP A 125 -5.33 7.64 31.69
C ASP A 125 -4.50 7.62 30.39
N ALA A 126 -4.67 6.63 29.53
CA ALA A 126 -3.98 6.56 28.23
C ALA A 126 -4.50 7.59 27.21
N ILE A 127 -5.79 7.93 27.25
CA ILE A 127 -6.38 8.91 26.33
C ILE A 127 -6.21 10.34 26.84
N THR A 128 -6.18 10.56 28.15
CA THR A 128 -6.04 11.90 28.72
C THR A 128 -4.61 12.37 28.86
N GLY A 129 -3.59 11.48 28.84
CA GLY A 129 -2.16 11.78 28.70
C GLY A 129 -1.61 12.89 29.60
N VAL A 130 -2.35 13.30 30.60
CA VAL A 130 -1.95 14.34 31.55
C VAL A 130 -1.49 13.64 32.82
N GLU A 131 -0.22 13.25 32.80
CA GLU A 131 0.52 12.93 34.01
C GLU A 131 0.40 14.13 34.97
N GLN A 132 -0.37 13.95 36.02
CA GLN A 132 -0.42 14.96 37.10
C GLN A 132 0.98 15.14 37.67
N ALA A 133 1.62 16.28 37.37
CA ALA A 133 2.87 16.66 38.02
C ALA A 133 2.70 16.64 39.56
N PRO A 134 3.59 16.02 40.31
CA PRO A 134 3.51 15.97 41.75
C PRO A 134 3.81 17.37 42.31
N GLY A 135 2.79 18.02 42.83
CA GLY A 135 2.98 19.26 43.63
C GLY A 135 2.21 20.48 43.12
N GLY A 136 0.90 20.43 43.04
CA GLY A 136 0.03 21.60 42.93
C GLY A 136 -0.91 21.69 44.12
N GLU A 137 -0.76 22.73 44.93
CA GLU A 137 -1.61 23.06 46.08
C GLU A 137 -3.08 23.15 45.69
N GLN A 138 -3.94 22.49 46.43
CA GLN A 138 -5.39 22.59 46.36
C GLN A 138 -5.84 24.04 46.51
N ALA A 139 -6.44 24.60 45.48
CA ALA A 139 -7.16 25.87 45.59
C ALA A 139 -8.42 25.66 46.44
N PRO A 140 -8.71 26.53 47.41
CA PRO A 140 -9.89 26.39 48.28
C PRO A 140 -11.15 26.94 47.58
N GLY A 141 -12.22 26.11 47.54
CA GLY A 141 -13.60 26.59 47.49
C GLY A 141 -14.13 26.91 46.10
N GLY A 142 -14.47 25.89 45.34
CA GLY A 142 -15.48 26.00 44.25
C GLY A 142 -16.83 25.59 44.84
N GLU A 143 -17.80 26.52 44.95
CA GLU A 143 -19.20 26.28 45.31
C GLU A 143 -19.81 25.26 44.33
N GLN A 144 -20.36 24.19 44.89
CA GLN A 144 -21.21 23.24 44.15
C GLN A 144 -22.43 23.97 43.62
N ALA A 145 -22.63 23.93 42.31
CA ALA A 145 -23.83 24.38 41.68
C ALA A 145 -25.03 23.59 42.23
N PRO A 146 -26.13 24.26 42.70
CA PRO A 146 -27.27 23.58 43.26
C PRO A 146 -28.13 22.98 42.14
N GLY A 147 -28.21 21.64 42.06
CA GLY A 147 -29.20 20.98 41.25
C GLY A 147 -28.82 19.76 40.42
N SER A 148 -27.69 19.11 40.72
CA SER A 148 -27.41 17.79 40.12
C SER A 148 -28.15 16.72 40.94
N ASP A 149 -29.18 16.15 40.37
CA ASP A 149 -29.86 14.94 40.86
C ASP A 149 -28.86 13.78 40.76
N PRO A 150 -28.45 13.13 41.87
CA PRO A 150 -27.46 12.06 41.82
C PRO A 150 -27.96 10.78 41.15
N THR A 151 -29.19 10.77 40.63
CA THR A 151 -29.78 9.64 39.92
C THR A 151 -29.60 9.72 38.39
N ASN A 152 -28.97 10.78 37.86
CA ASN A 152 -28.77 10.98 36.43
C ASN A 152 -27.28 11.13 36.06
N GLU A 153 -26.41 10.39 36.75
CA GLU A 153 -25.07 10.18 36.21
C GLU A 153 -25.22 9.41 34.90
N PRO A 154 -24.68 9.91 33.76
CA PRO A 154 -24.66 9.16 32.54
C PRO A 154 -23.96 7.84 32.83
N THR A 155 -24.70 6.73 32.74
CA THR A 155 -24.14 5.38 32.81
C THR A 155 -22.94 5.34 31.85
N ALA A 156 -21.79 4.92 32.36
CA ALA A 156 -20.57 4.79 31.55
C ALA A 156 -20.93 4.14 30.22
N ALA A 157 -20.55 4.77 29.12
CA ALA A 157 -20.91 4.26 27.81
C ALA A 157 -20.30 2.88 27.64
N ASP A 158 -21.15 1.85 27.52
CA ASP A 158 -20.71 0.47 27.35
C ASP A 158 -19.91 0.25 26.04
N PHE A 159 -20.00 1.22 25.15
CA PHE A 159 -19.44 1.14 23.80
C PHE A 159 -18.72 2.43 23.40
N VAL A 160 -17.60 2.27 22.68
CA VAL A 160 -16.88 3.37 22.03
C VAL A 160 -17.04 3.26 20.52
N PHE A 161 -17.50 4.32 19.89
CA PHE A 161 -17.61 4.39 18.43
C PHE A 161 -16.24 4.31 17.77
N VAL A 162 -16.10 3.41 16.79
CA VAL A 162 -14.88 3.31 15.99
C VAL A 162 -15.14 3.84 14.58
N ASP A 163 -16.11 3.26 13.85
CA ASP A 163 -16.43 3.64 12.48
C ASP A 163 -17.73 2.95 12.02
N PHE A 164 -18.20 3.30 10.81
CA PHE A 164 -19.28 2.57 10.16
C PHE A 164 -18.81 1.18 9.70
N ASP A 165 -19.67 0.16 9.80
CA ASP A 165 -19.38 -1.16 9.24
C ASP A 165 -19.58 -1.16 7.72
N ARG A 166 -18.49 -1.01 7.00
CA ARG A 166 -18.47 -0.98 5.53
C ARG A 166 -18.18 -2.35 4.88
N ASN A 167 -18.17 -3.44 5.65
CA ASN A 167 -17.77 -4.76 5.16
C ASN A 167 -18.61 -5.20 3.95
N ILE A 168 -19.93 -5.01 4.01
CA ILE A 168 -20.84 -5.41 2.91
C ILE A 168 -20.60 -4.54 1.68
N SER A 169 -20.56 -3.21 1.84
CA SER A 169 -20.40 -2.28 0.72
C SER A 169 -19.06 -2.44 0.02
N LEU A 170 -17.97 -2.60 0.79
CA LEU A 170 -16.64 -2.88 0.24
C LEU A 170 -16.55 -4.27 -0.39
N GLY A 171 -17.18 -5.27 0.24
CA GLY A 171 -17.25 -6.62 -0.32
C GLY A 171 -18.00 -6.67 -1.66
N VAL A 172 -19.12 -5.98 -1.78
CA VAL A 172 -19.86 -5.85 -3.05
C VAL A 172 -19.00 -5.15 -4.11
N LEU A 173 -18.33 -4.06 -3.77
CA LEU A 173 -17.45 -3.34 -4.70
C LEU A 173 -16.29 -4.22 -5.16
N ALA A 174 -15.63 -4.94 -4.25
CA ALA A 174 -14.56 -5.88 -4.57
C ALA A 174 -15.05 -7.04 -5.46
N PHE A 175 -16.25 -7.56 -5.18
CA PHE A 175 -16.86 -8.60 -6.00
C PHE A 175 -17.17 -8.10 -7.42
N VAL A 176 -17.78 -6.93 -7.56
CA VAL A 176 -18.06 -6.30 -8.88
C VAL A 176 -16.75 -6.07 -9.63
N TYR A 177 -15.72 -5.56 -8.97
CA TYR A 177 -14.40 -5.38 -9.56
C TYR A 177 -13.82 -6.72 -10.06
N ALA A 178 -13.85 -7.76 -9.24
CA ALA A 178 -13.33 -9.08 -9.60
C ALA A 178 -14.08 -9.69 -10.80
N VAL A 179 -15.42 -9.59 -10.81
CA VAL A 179 -16.26 -10.07 -11.91
C VAL A 179 -15.91 -9.33 -13.20
N LEU A 180 -15.81 -8.00 -13.17
CA LEU A 180 -15.46 -7.21 -14.36
C LEU A 180 -14.07 -7.56 -14.89
N VAL A 181 -13.07 -7.72 -14.02
CA VAL A 181 -11.72 -8.13 -14.43
C VAL A 181 -11.74 -9.50 -15.09
N ILE A 182 -12.48 -10.47 -14.54
CA ILE A 182 -12.58 -11.81 -15.11
C ILE A 182 -13.34 -11.79 -16.43
N LEU A 183 -14.44 -11.06 -16.53
CA LEU A 183 -15.22 -10.96 -17.76
C LEU A 183 -14.44 -10.34 -18.91
N VAL A 184 -13.66 -9.29 -18.64
CA VAL A 184 -12.90 -8.58 -19.68
C VAL A 184 -11.58 -9.28 -20.00
N ALA A 185 -10.81 -9.69 -19.00
CA ALA A 185 -9.47 -10.26 -19.19
C ALA A 185 -9.44 -11.80 -19.16
N GLY A 186 -10.57 -12.47 -18.89
CA GLY A 186 -10.68 -13.92 -18.84
C GLY A 186 -9.79 -14.55 -17.78
N LEU A 187 -9.20 -15.70 -18.12
CA LEU A 187 -8.28 -16.42 -17.20
C LEU A 187 -7.03 -15.61 -16.83
N LYS A 188 -6.61 -14.66 -17.64
CA LYS A 188 -5.49 -13.76 -17.30
C LYS A 188 -5.90 -12.83 -16.17
N GLY A 189 -7.13 -12.31 -16.21
CA GLY A 189 -7.70 -11.50 -15.14
C GLY A 189 -7.79 -12.26 -13.81
N LEU A 190 -8.29 -13.50 -13.84
CA LEU A 190 -8.34 -14.36 -12.66
C LEU A 190 -6.94 -14.58 -12.05
N ARG A 191 -5.94 -14.90 -12.88
CA ARG A 191 -4.55 -15.07 -12.42
C ARG A 191 -3.96 -13.78 -11.85
N ALA A 192 -4.30 -12.63 -12.42
CA ALA A 192 -3.87 -11.33 -11.91
C ALA A 192 -4.48 -11.04 -10.52
N LEU A 193 -5.77 -11.36 -10.31
CA LEU A 193 -6.41 -11.23 -9.00
C LEU A 193 -5.79 -12.16 -7.96
N ILE A 194 -5.49 -13.41 -8.31
CA ILE A 194 -4.77 -14.33 -7.43
C ILE A 194 -3.36 -13.79 -7.12
N GLY A 195 -2.66 -13.27 -8.13
CA GLY A 195 -1.35 -12.63 -7.94
C GLY A 195 -1.41 -11.45 -6.98
N LEU A 196 -2.44 -10.62 -7.10
CA LEU A 196 -2.69 -9.49 -6.21
C LEU A 196 -2.95 -9.97 -4.77
N ALA A 197 -3.78 -10.99 -4.58
CA ALA A 197 -4.04 -11.57 -3.26
C ALA A 197 -2.77 -12.13 -2.63
N LEU A 198 -1.91 -12.82 -3.40
CA LEU A 198 -0.63 -13.33 -2.93
C LEU A 198 0.36 -12.20 -2.63
N ALA A 199 0.35 -11.10 -3.39
CA ALA A 199 1.16 -9.93 -3.09
C ALA A 199 0.78 -9.31 -1.75
N TYR A 200 -0.52 -9.14 -1.47
CA TYR A 200 -1.00 -8.71 -0.16
C TYR A 200 -0.65 -9.71 0.94
N ALA A 201 -0.71 -11.01 0.67
CA ALA A 201 -0.28 -12.04 1.60
C ALA A 201 1.21 -11.89 1.99
N VAL A 202 2.09 -11.65 1.03
CA VAL A 202 3.51 -11.36 1.32
C VAL A 202 3.66 -10.09 2.16
N MET A 203 2.87 -9.05 1.91
CA MET A 203 2.90 -7.84 2.71
C MET A 203 2.44 -8.11 4.15
N VAL A 204 1.29 -8.76 4.35
CA VAL A 204 0.67 -8.95 5.67
C VAL A 204 1.42 -9.98 6.53
N TRP A 205 1.87 -11.10 5.95
CA TRP A 205 2.46 -12.20 6.72
C TRP A 205 3.99 -12.24 6.72
N PHE A 206 4.64 -11.46 5.86
CA PHE A 206 6.10 -11.36 5.87
C PHE A 206 6.56 -9.94 6.14
N MET A 207 6.16 -8.97 5.30
CA MET A 207 6.77 -7.65 5.32
C MET A 207 6.45 -6.87 6.61
N LEU A 208 5.17 -6.78 6.97
CA LEU A 208 4.75 -6.01 8.15
C LEU A 208 5.31 -6.61 9.44
N PRO A 209 5.13 -7.92 9.75
CA PRO A 209 5.68 -8.48 10.97
C PRO A 209 7.22 -8.48 11.01
N ALA A 210 7.91 -8.64 9.88
CA ALA A 210 9.37 -8.55 9.83
C ALA A 210 9.88 -7.13 10.17
N VAL A 211 9.19 -6.10 9.69
CA VAL A 211 9.52 -4.71 10.02
C VAL A 211 9.24 -4.43 11.50
N MET A 212 8.13 -4.92 12.04
CA MET A 212 7.79 -4.80 13.46
C MET A 212 8.77 -5.57 14.35
N ASP A 213 9.35 -6.68 13.87
CA ASP A 213 10.42 -7.44 14.55
C ASP A 213 11.79 -6.71 14.54
N GLY A 214 11.84 -5.46 14.08
CA GLY A 214 13.07 -4.68 13.98
C GLY A 214 14.04 -5.14 12.88
N ARG A 215 13.59 -5.97 11.91
CA ARG A 215 14.41 -6.31 10.75
C ARG A 215 14.66 -5.06 9.90
N PRO A 216 15.84 -4.94 9.24
CA PRO A 216 16.16 -3.77 8.42
C PRO A 216 15.10 -3.52 7.35
N ALA A 217 14.25 -2.50 7.52
CA ALA A 217 13.04 -2.27 6.72
C ALA A 217 13.33 -2.16 5.21
N VAL A 218 14.47 -1.55 4.83
CA VAL A 218 14.89 -1.46 3.41
C VAL A 218 15.15 -2.84 2.80
N LEU A 219 15.82 -3.74 3.53
CA LEU A 219 16.10 -5.10 3.05
C LEU A 219 14.82 -5.94 2.98
N VAL A 220 13.95 -5.79 3.98
CA VAL A 220 12.60 -6.40 3.98
C VAL A 220 11.81 -5.91 2.77
N GLY A 221 11.78 -4.60 2.52
CA GLY A 221 11.07 -4.00 1.38
C GLY A 221 11.60 -4.49 0.02
N ILE A 222 12.91 -4.52 -0.19
CA ILE A 222 13.53 -5.04 -1.42
C ILE A 222 13.21 -6.53 -1.61
N THR A 223 13.29 -7.32 -0.55
CA THR A 223 13.01 -8.76 -0.60
C THR A 223 11.54 -9.01 -0.90
N ALA A 224 10.63 -8.34 -0.18
CA ALA A 224 9.18 -8.41 -0.42
C ALA A 224 8.83 -8.00 -1.86
N ALA A 225 9.38 -6.87 -2.32
CA ALA A 225 9.20 -6.37 -3.68
C ALA A 225 9.65 -7.39 -4.73
N ALA A 226 10.82 -7.98 -4.56
CA ALA A 226 11.34 -9.00 -5.48
C ALA A 226 10.44 -10.25 -5.48
N VAL A 227 10.08 -10.80 -4.32
CA VAL A 227 9.20 -11.97 -4.19
C VAL A 227 7.82 -11.70 -4.83
N ILE A 228 7.22 -10.55 -4.54
CA ILE A 228 5.95 -10.13 -5.14
C ILE A 228 6.06 -10.09 -6.66
N MET A 229 7.14 -9.52 -7.20
CA MET A 229 7.33 -9.44 -8.65
C MET A 229 7.52 -10.81 -9.32
N PHE A 230 8.24 -11.73 -8.69
CA PHE A 230 8.33 -13.12 -9.16
C PHE A 230 6.94 -13.76 -9.23
N ILE A 231 6.15 -13.64 -8.18
CA ILE A 231 4.80 -14.23 -8.11
C ILE A 231 3.88 -13.60 -9.16
N VAL A 232 3.72 -12.27 -9.13
CA VAL A 232 2.74 -11.55 -9.94
C VAL A 232 3.03 -11.69 -11.43
N LEU A 233 4.29 -11.48 -11.85
CA LEU A 233 4.65 -11.52 -13.27
C LEU A 233 4.47 -12.92 -13.87
N TYR A 234 4.97 -13.96 -13.21
CA TYR A 234 4.85 -15.31 -13.75
C TYR A 234 3.44 -15.87 -13.65
N LEU A 235 2.68 -15.53 -12.62
CA LEU A 235 1.30 -15.99 -12.48
C LEU A 235 0.39 -15.33 -13.53
N ALA A 236 0.50 -14.01 -13.74
CA ALA A 236 -0.34 -13.28 -14.66
C ALA A 236 0.04 -13.52 -16.13
N HIS A 237 1.34 -13.56 -16.45
CA HIS A 237 1.84 -13.56 -17.84
C HIS A 237 2.47 -14.87 -18.28
N GLY A 238 2.63 -15.84 -17.35
CA GLY A 238 3.25 -17.15 -17.62
C GLY A 238 4.78 -17.08 -17.75
N PHE A 239 5.40 -18.25 -17.80
CA PHE A 239 6.85 -18.40 -17.89
C PHE A 239 7.30 -18.28 -19.36
N SER A 240 7.85 -17.14 -19.74
CA SER A 240 8.33 -16.86 -21.10
C SER A 240 9.55 -15.94 -21.09
N ALA A 241 10.32 -15.95 -22.17
CA ALA A 241 11.47 -15.03 -22.32
C ALA A 241 11.05 -13.56 -22.22
N ARG A 242 9.86 -13.22 -22.71
CA ARG A 242 9.27 -11.88 -22.59
C ARG A 242 9.01 -11.51 -21.15
N THR A 243 8.34 -12.38 -20.40
CA THR A 243 8.02 -12.17 -18.98
C THR A 243 9.30 -12.11 -18.15
N THR A 244 10.28 -12.98 -18.41
CA THR A 244 11.58 -12.97 -17.73
C THR A 244 12.33 -11.67 -18.00
N THR A 245 12.31 -11.16 -19.22
CA THR A 245 12.92 -9.87 -19.56
C THR A 245 12.23 -8.71 -18.81
N ALA A 246 10.90 -8.71 -18.75
CA ALA A 246 10.16 -7.74 -17.97
C ALA A 246 10.55 -7.79 -16.48
N LEU A 247 10.61 -8.99 -15.90
CA LEU A 247 11.02 -9.19 -14.51
C LEU A 247 12.43 -8.64 -14.24
N LEU A 248 13.40 -8.93 -15.09
CA LEU A 248 14.76 -8.38 -14.95
C LEU A 248 14.77 -6.85 -15.01
N GLY A 249 13.97 -6.26 -15.92
CA GLY A 249 13.80 -4.81 -16.00
C GLY A 249 13.12 -4.21 -14.76
N THR A 250 12.12 -4.90 -14.22
CA THR A 250 11.42 -4.48 -12.99
C THR A 250 12.35 -4.54 -11.78
N LEU A 251 13.09 -5.65 -11.60
CA LEU A 251 14.04 -5.81 -10.49
C LEU A 251 15.15 -4.75 -10.56
N PHE A 252 15.62 -4.43 -11.76
CA PHE A 252 16.57 -3.33 -11.96
C PHE A 252 15.95 -1.98 -11.57
N GLY A 253 14.69 -1.71 -11.97
CA GLY A 253 13.94 -0.52 -11.58
C GLY A 253 13.75 -0.41 -10.06
N ILE A 254 13.39 -1.51 -9.39
CA ILE A 254 13.28 -1.59 -7.92
C ILE A 254 14.61 -1.24 -7.25
N LEU A 255 15.71 -1.81 -7.73
CA LEU A 255 17.04 -1.51 -7.19
C LEU A 255 17.37 -0.01 -7.29
N ILE A 256 17.14 0.59 -8.46
CA ILE A 256 17.38 2.04 -8.66
C ILE A 256 16.46 2.86 -7.74
N THR A 257 15.17 2.52 -7.67
CA THR A 257 14.21 3.19 -6.78
C THR A 257 14.63 3.08 -5.32
N GLY A 258 15.10 1.90 -4.87
CA GLY A 258 15.58 1.70 -3.50
C GLY A 258 16.82 2.52 -3.17
N VAL A 259 17.81 2.54 -4.08
CA VAL A 259 19.03 3.33 -3.92
C VAL A 259 18.70 4.83 -3.88
N LEU A 260 17.88 5.31 -4.81
CA LEU A 260 17.47 6.71 -4.83
C LEU A 260 16.60 7.06 -3.62
N GLY A 261 15.68 6.17 -3.23
CA GLY A 261 14.85 6.34 -2.05
C GLY A 261 15.70 6.51 -0.79
N ALA A 262 16.65 5.62 -0.55
CA ALA A 262 17.56 5.71 0.59
C ALA A 262 18.42 6.99 0.55
N LEU A 263 18.96 7.35 -0.62
CA LEU A 263 19.76 8.55 -0.79
C LEU A 263 18.95 9.82 -0.50
N TRP A 264 17.76 9.96 -1.10
CA TRP A 264 16.94 11.17 -0.92
C TRP A 264 16.31 11.27 0.46
N THR A 265 15.86 10.15 1.05
CA THR A 265 15.35 10.12 2.43
C THR A 265 16.42 10.61 3.40
N THR A 266 17.67 10.16 3.26
CA THR A 266 18.78 10.59 4.10
C THR A 266 19.16 12.05 3.83
N TRP A 267 19.29 12.45 2.56
CA TRP A 267 19.72 13.80 2.19
C TRP A 267 18.67 14.86 2.58
N SER A 268 17.40 14.57 2.32
CA SER A 268 16.30 15.49 2.66
C SER A 268 15.87 15.39 4.13
N LYS A 269 16.52 14.52 4.94
CA LYS A 269 16.22 14.31 6.36
C LYS A 269 14.74 14.00 6.61
N LEU A 270 14.18 13.11 5.82
CA LEU A 270 12.80 12.68 5.97
C LEU A 270 12.70 11.77 7.19
N ALA A 271 12.14 12.30 8.27
CA ALA A 271 12.04 11.58 9.54
C ALA A 271 10.95 10.49 9.53
N GLY A 272 9.91 10.64 8.69
CA GLY A 272 8.76 9.71 8.65
C GLY A 272 7.79 9.86 9.82
N ILE A 273 7.98 10.84 10.70
CA ILE A 273 7.20 11.06 11.93
C ILE A 273 6.48 12.39 11.79
N TYR A 274 5.23 12.37 11.32
CA TYR A 274 4.46 13.59 11.05
C TYR A 274 3.00 13.52 11.49
N THR A 275 2.47 12.34 11.81
CA THR A 275 1.12 12.12 12.33
C THR A 275 1.20 11.47 13.71
N GLU A 276 0.08 11.48 14.45
CA GLU A 276 0.01 10.88 15.78
C GLU A 276 0.31 9.37 15.71
N GLU A 277 -0.22 8.67 14.71
CA GLU A 277 0.01 7.24 14.51
C GLU A 277 1.49 6.95 14.22
N THR A 278 2.14 7.76 13.38
CA THR A 278 3.58 7.60 13.10
C THR A 278 4.45 7.96 14.30
N TYR A 279 3.98 8.85 15.16
CA TYR A 279 4.67 9.16 16.41
C TYR A 279 4.63 7.97 17.38
N ILE A 280 3.46 7.35 17.55
CA ILE A 280 3.32 6.11 18.36
C ILE A 280 4.22 5.01 17.80
N LEU A 281 4.20 4.79 16.49
CA LEU A 281 5.02 3.78 15.84
C LEU A 281 6.54 4.02 16.01
N ALA A 282 6.96 5.29 16.11
CA ALA A 282 8.36 5.65 16.32
C ALA A 282 8.92 5.25 17.69
N TRP A 283 8.06 4.92 18.67
CA TRP A 283 8.47 4.39 19.98
C TRP A 283 8.71 2.88 19.97
N THR A 284 8.42 2.20 18.86
CA THR A 284 8.71 0.77 18.73
C THR A 284 10.21 0.55 18.62
N ASP A 285 10.77 -0.24 19.54
CA ASP A 285 12.19 -0.54 19.58
C ASP A 285 12.67 -1.20 18.28
N GLY A 286 13.80 -0.69 17.76
CA GLY A 286 14.41 -1.23 16.53
C GLY A 286 13.82 -0.74 15.21
N LEU A 287 12.71 0.01 15.21
CA LEU A 287 12.07 0.53 14.01
C LEU A 287 12.68 1.86 13.55
N SER A 288 13.27 1.87 12.36
CA SER A 288 13.73 3.09 11.70
C SER A 288 12.63 3.66 10.83
N MET A 289 12.02 4.78 11.23
CA MET A 289 10.97 5.46 10.48
C MET A 289 11.47 5.96 9.11
N ALA A 290 12.72 6.38 9.00
CA ALA A 290 13.34 6.77 7.73
C ALA A 290 13.45 5.58 6.76
N ASP A 291 13.84 4.39 7.26
CA ASP A 291 13.91 3.16 6.46
C ASP A 291 12.51 2.68 6.06
N LEU A 292 11.51 2.91 6.90
CA LEU A 292 10.09 2.63 6.59
C LEU A 292 9.60 3.51 5.43
N VAL A 293 10.01 4.78 5.36
CA VAL A 293 9.72 5.65 4.20
C VAL A 293 10.32 5.07 2.92
N VAL A 294 11.56 4.58 2.96
CA VAL A 294 12.18 3.92 1.79
C VAL A 294 11.42 2.66 1.39
N CYS A 295 11.01 1.86 2.37
CA CYS A 295 10.20 0.67 2.15
C CYS A 295 8.86 1.01 1.49
N ALA A 296 8.19 2.06 1.95
CA ALA A 296 6.93 2.55 1.37
C ALA A 296 7.12 3.02 -0.09
N ILE A 297 8.22 3.74 -0.40
CA ILE A 297 8.57 4.17 -1.76
C ILE A 297 8.76 2.95 -2.69
N LEU A 298 9.44 1.90 -2.21
CA LEU A 298 9.65 0.66 -2.97
C LEU A 298 8.31 0.00 -3.33
N ILE A 299 7.44 -0.19 -2.35
CA ILE A 299 6.14 -0.84 -2.54
C ILE A 299 5.23 -0.01 -3.46
N ALA A 300 5.18 1.31 -3.27
CA ALA A 300 4.40 2.21 -4.11
C ALA A 300 4.84 2.16 -5.60
N GLY A 301 6.15 1.96 -5.84
CA GLY A 301 6.71 1.86 -7.19
C GLY A 301 6.42 0.54 -7.92
N LEU A 302 6.08 -0.56 -7.19
CA LEU A 302 5.97 -1.89 -7.79
C LEU A 302 4.96 -1.98 -8.93
N GLY A 303 3.75 -1.48 -8.70
CA GLY A 303 2.66 -1.59 -9.69
C GLY A 303 3.01 -0.89 -11.00
N VAL A 304 3.58 0.29 -10.89
CA VAL A 304 3.93 1.14 -12.03
C VAL A 304 5.13 0.56 -12.81
N LEU A 305 6.16 0.10 -12.10
CA LEU A 305 7.33 -0.54 -12.71
C LEU A 305 6.94 -1.83 -13.45
N ASN A 306 6.06 -2.63 -12.85
CA ASN A 306 5.56 -3.86 -13.46
C ASN A 306 4.83 -3.59 -14.77
N ASP A 307 3.87 -2.65 -14.78
CA ASP A 307 3.06 -2.33 -15.96
C ASP A 307 3.93 -1.86 -17.12
N VAL A 308 4.86 -0.96 -16.84
CA VAL A 308 5.72 -0.38 -17.87
C VAL A 308 6.72 -1.40 -18.42
N THR A 309 7.31 -2.23 -17.60
CA THR A 309 8.32 -3.20 -18.06
C THR A 309 7.71 -4.34 -18.87
N ILE A 310 6.52 -4.84 -18.49
CA ILE A 310 5.85 -5.90 -19.26
C ILE A 310 5.31 -5.38 -20.61
N THR A 311 4.76 -4.17 -20.64
CA THR A 311 4.30 -3.55 -21.88
C THR A 311 5.46 -3.21 -22.80
N GLN A 312 6.58 -2.74 -22.28
CA GLN A 312 7.77 -2.44 -23.06
C GLN A 312 8.42 -3.73 -23.62
N ALA A 313 8.52 -4.78 -22.80
CA ALA A 313 8.96 -6.09 -23.30
C ALA A 313 8.02 -6.59 -24.40
N ALA A 314 6.71 -6.51 -24.21
CA ALA A 314 5.73 -6.93 -25.24
C ALA A 314 5.90 -6.14 -26.55
N ALA A 315 6.07 -4.81 -26.47
CA ALA A 315 6.27 -3.97 -27.64
C ALA A 315 7.52 -4.38 -28.45
N VAL A 316 8.62 -4.73 -27.78
CA VAL A 316 9.84 -5.21 -28.46
C VAL A 316 9.57 -6.52 -29.20
N TRP A 317 8.85 -7.49 -28.57
CA TRP A 317 8.51 -8.77 -29.20
C TRP A 317 7.61 -8.58 -30.42
N GLU A 318 6.61 -7.74 -30.35
CA GLU A 318 5.70 -7.42 -31.47
C GLU A 318 6.43 -6.71 -32.62
N LEU A 319 7.31 -5.75 -32.31
CA LEU A 319 8.13 -5.06 -33.30
C LEU A 319 9.11 -6.03 -34.01
N ALA A 320 9.69 -6.95 -33.27
CA ALA A 320 10.60 -7.96 -33.84
C ALA A 320 9.84 -8.97 -34.71
N ALA A 321 8.60 -9.34 -34.35
CA ALA A 321 7.75 -10.21 -35.14
C ALA A 321 7.30 -9.55 -36.44
N SER A 322 6.87 -8.27 -36.36
CA SER A 322 6.38 -7.52 -37.52
C SER A 322 7.47 -7.09 -38.51
N ARG A 323 8.74 -7.02 -38.07
CA ARG A 323 9.89 -6.59 -38.87
C ARG A 323 11.09 -7.52 -38.68
N PRO A 324 11.06 -8.72 -39.28
CA PRO A 324 12.12 -9.72 -39.10
C PRO A 324 13.50 -9.22 -39.58
N GLU A 325 13.53 -8.40 -40.63
CA GLU A 325 14.75 -7.85 -41.25
C GLU A 325 15.31 -6.62 -40.52
N ALA A 326 14.55 -5.99 -39.58
CA ALA A 326 15.03 -4.78 -38.92
C ALA A 326 16.24 -5.05 -38.02
N SER A 327 17.20 -4.18 -37.97
CA SER A 327 18.36 -4.28 -37.08
C SER A 327 17.98 -4.11 -35.60
N ARG A 328 18.84 -4.57 -34.68
CA ARG A 328 18.66 -4.34 -33.24
C ARG A 328 18.46 -2.86 -32.88
N ARG A 329 19.21 -2.00 -33.55
CA ARG A 329 19.15 -0.54 -33.34
C ARG A 329 17.79 0.03 -33.78
N GLU A 330 17.26 -0.42 -34.90
CA GLU A 330 15.94 0.01 -35.41
C GLU A 330 14.81 -0.44 -34.49
N ILE A 331 14.86 -1.70 -34.02
CA ILE A 331 13.88 -2.21 -33.03
C ILE A 331 13.98 -1.41 -31.73
N PHE A 332 15.20 -1.20 -31.20
CA PHE A 332 15.42 -0.40 -29.99
C PHE A 332 14.85 1.02 -30.15
N THR A 333 15.17 1.70 -31.24
CA THR A 333 14.69 3.07 -31.48
C THR A 333 13.17 3.13 -31.63
N SER A 334 12.57 2.15 -32.30
CA SER A 334 11.10 2.06 -32.46
C SER A 334 10.41 1.75 -31.13
N ALA A 335 10.92 0.82 -30.35
CA ALA A 335 10.41 0.50 -29.02
C ALA A 335 10.55 1.68 -28.04
N MET A 336 11.69 2.39 -28.09
CA MET A 336 11.88 3.59 -27.29
C MET A 336 10.97 4.76 -27.66
N ARG A 337 10.44 4.80 -28.90
CA ARG A 337 9.40 5.77 -29.26
C ARG A 337 8.11 5.48 -28.49
N ILE A 338 7.68 4.21 -28.49
CA ILE A 338 6.53 3.74 -27.70
C ILE A 338 6.80 4.00 -26.19
N GLY A 339 7.99 3.68 -25.71
CA GLY A 339 8.38 3.89 -24.31
C GLY A 339 8.31 5.34 -23.88
N ARG A 340 8.64 6.31 -24.73
CA ARG A 340 8.52 7.75 -24.42
C ARG A 340 7.07 8.18 -24.23
N ASP A 341 6.16 7.70 -25.05
CA ASP A 341 4.73 7.98 -24.91
C ASP A 341 4.19 7.38 -23.61
N HIS A 342 4.69 6.19 -23.26
CA HIS A 342 4.36 5.52 -22.00
C HIS A 342 4.90 6.28 -20.78
N ILE A 343 6.15 6.78 -20.85
CA ILE A 343 6.73 7.63 -19.79
C ILE A 343 5.80 8.83 -19.52
N ALA A 344 5.42 9.57 -20.56
CA ALA A 344 4.58 10.76 -20.42
C ALA A 344 3.25 10.42 -19.73
N SER A 345 2.55 9.37 -20.18
CA SER A 345 1.28 8.94 -19.60
C SER A 345 1.43 8.50 -18.13
N THR A 346 2.43 7.68 -17.84
CA THR A 346 2.61 7.09 -16.52
C THR A 346 3.04 8.11 -15.48
N VAL A 347 3.87 9.09 -15.85
CA VAL A 347 4.26 10.20 -14.95
C VAL A 347 3.03 10.99 -14.50
N TYR A 348 2.09 11.28 -15.41
CA TYR A 348 0.82 11.92 -15.04
C TYR A 348 0.00 11.04 -14.10
N THR A 349 -0.08 9.73 -14.37
CA THR A 349 -0.84 8.80 -13.53
C THR A 349 -0.30 8.78 -12.09
N ILE A 350 1.01 8.70 -11.91
CA ILE A 350 1.64 8.74 -10.59
C ILE A 350 1.35 10.09 -9.90
N ALA A 351 1.60 11.20 -10.59
CA ALA A 351 1.42 12.52 -10.04
C ALA A 351 -0.03 12.78 -9.58
N PHE A 352 -1.02 12.39 -10.41
CA PHE A 352 -2.43 12.56 -10.04
C PHE A 352 -2.90 11.58 -8.97
N ALA A 353 -2.37 10.36 -8.92
CA ALA A 353 -2.69 9.42 -7.85
C ALA A 353 -2.23 9.95 -6.48
N TYR A 354 -1.00 10.47 -6.39
CA TYR A 354 -0.51 11.08 -5.16
C TYR A 354 -1.24 12.40 -4.83
N ALA A 355 -1.46 13.28 -5.80
CA ALA A 355 -2.19 14.52 -5.59
C ALA A 355 -3.64 14.26 -5.15
N GLY A 356 -4.30 13.24 -5.72
CA GLY A 356 -5.64 12.84 -5.32
C GLY A 356 -5.69 12.32 -3.88
N GLY A 357 -4.73 11.50 -3.47
CA GLY A 357 -4.61 11.02 -2.09
C GLY A 357 -4.34 12.15 -1.09
N ALA A 358 -3.56 13.16 -1.50
CA ALA A 358 -3.21 14.31 -0.66
C ALA A 358 -4.20 15.49 -0.77
N LEU A 359 -5.34 15.35 -1.44
CA LEU A 359 -6.21 16.48 -1.78
C LEU A 359 -6.69 17.26 -0.54
N THR A 360 -7.07 16.57 0.53
CA THR A 360 -7.50 17.20 1.78
C THR A 360 -6.41 18.06 2.39
N VAL A 361 -5.17 17.55 2.38
CA VAL A 361 -4.01 18.28 2.91
C VAL A 361 -3.65 19.47 2.01
N LEU A 362 -3.73 19.30 0.68
CA LEU A 362 -3.53 20.40 -0.27
C LEU A 362 -4.56 21.53 -0.09
N LEU A 363 -5.83 21.19 0.22
CA LEU A 363 -6.85 22.17 0.56
C LEU A 363 -6.52 22.88 1.87
N LEU A 364 -6.07 22.16 2.89
CA LEU A 364 -5.64 22.77 4.16
C LEU A 364 -4.46 23.72 3.95
N VAL A 365 -3.51 23.31 3.13
CA VAL A 365 -2.37 24.17 2.73
C VAL A 365 -2.85 25.42 2.00
N ALA A 366 -3.77 25.27 1.03
CA ALA A 366 -4.34 26.40 0.30
C ALA A 366 -5.13 27.38 1.18
N ALA A 367 -5.77 26.88 2.23
CA ALA A 367 -6.48 27.67 3.24
C ALA A 367 -5.54 28.32 4.27
N SER A 368 -4.30 27.86 4.38
CA SER A 368 -3.32 28.42 5.30
C SER A 368 -2.66 29.69 4.72
N SER A 369 -2.12 30.55 5.61
CA SER A 369 -1.38 31.75 5.20
C SER A 369 0.05 31.44 4.73
N ARG A 370 0.41 30.17 4.53
CA ARG A 370 1.77 29.75 4.13
C ARG A 370 1.91 29.72 2.60
N PRO A 371 3.09 30.04 2.06
CA PRO A 371 3.37 29.88 0.64
C PRO A 371 3.20 28.41 0.22
N PHE A 372 2.46 28.17 -0.86
CA PHE A 372 2.14 26.81 -1.33
C PHE A 372 3.39 25.95 -1.56
N LEU A 373 4.42 26.50 -2.22
CA LEU A 373 5.66 25.77 -2.50
C LEU A 373 6.44 25.41 -1.24
N GLU A 374 6.44 26.27 -0.22
CA GLU A 374 7.04 25.92 1.07
C GLU A 374 6.32 24.76 1.74
N SER A 375 4.99 24.75 1.68
CA SER A 375 4.19 23.70 2.27
C SER A 375 4.44 22.31 1.65
N LEU A 376 4.75 22.24 0.35
CA LEU A 376 5.12 21.00 -0.34
C LEU A 376 6.45 20.39 0.14
N THR A 377 7.29 21.18 0.80
CA THR A 377 8.60 20.73 1.32
C THR A 377 8.55 20.34 2.79
N LEU A 378 7.37 20.40 3.42
CA LEU A 378 7.20 20.14 4.84
C LEU A 378 6.49 18.81 5.08
N GLY A 379 6.90 18.13 6.15
CA GLY A 379 6.18 16.99 6.72
C GLY A 379 5.90 15.86 5.71
N GLU A 380 4.68 15.37 5.76
CA GLU A 380 4.18 14.27 4.92
C GLU A 380 4.16 14.61 3.42
N GLN A 381 3.97 15.89 3.06
CA GLN A 381 3.99 16.34 1.68
C GLN A 381 5.37 16.15 1.05
N ALA A 382 6.44 16.41 1.80
CA ALA A 382 7.80 16.18 1.34
C ALA A 382 8.06 14.70 1.04
N ILE A 383 7.54 13.78 1.86
CA ILE A 383 7.60 12.33 1.59
C ILE A 383 6.87 12.01 0.29
N SER A 384 5.65 12.51 0.11
CA SER A 384 4.84 12.28 -1.09
C SER A 384 5.53 12.80 -2.36
N VAL A 385 6.14 13.98 -2.30
CA VAL A 385 6.91 14.56 -3.41
C VAL A 385 8.14 13.71 -3.73
N VAL A 386 8.94 13.34 -2.73
CA VAL A 386 10.13 12.50 -2.92
C VAL A 386 9.74 11.12 -3.45
N SER A 387 8.70 10.49 -2.90
CA SER A 387 8.17 9.20 -3.37
C SER A 387 7.77 9.26 -4.85
N THR A 388 7.01 10.29 -5.23
CA THR A 388 6.59 10.51 -6.63
C THR A 388 7.78 10.66 -7.57
N LEU A 389 8.76 11.49 -7.21
CA LEU A 389 9.92 11.77 -8.05
C LEU A 389 10.85 10.56 -8.14
N VAL A 390 11.17 9.91 -7.04
CA VAL A 390 12.04 8.74 -6.99
C VAL A 390 11.45 7.57 -7.78
N THR A 391 10.16 7.29 -7.59
CA THR A 391 9.45 6.25 -8.35
C THR A 391 9.41 6.57 -9.85
N SER A 392 9.17 7.83 -10.21
CA SER A 392 9.17 8.27 -11.61
C SER A 392 10.56 8.13 -12.25
N ILE A 393 11.64 8.48 -11.54
CA ILE A 393 13.02 8.29 -12.03
C ILE A 393 13.31 6.80 -12.23
N GLY A 394 12.95 5.95 -11.26
CA GLY A 394 13.09 4.49 -11.37
C GLY A 394 12.41 3.94 -12.62
N LEU A 395 11.17 4.38 -12.89
CA LEU A 395 10.41 4.03 -14.07
C LEU A 395 11.08 4.50 -15.36
N VAL A 396 11.49 5.76 -15.43
CA VAL A 396 12.14 6.34 -16.63
C VAL A 396 13.41 5.57 -16.99
N ILE A 397 14.18 5.11 -16.00
CA ILE A 397 15.40 4.33 -16.20
C ILE A 397 15.07 2.86 -16.53
N ALA A 398 14.01 2.28 -15.97
CA ALA A 398 13.61 0.89 -16.24
C ALA A 398 13.21 0.65 -17.69
N ILE A 399 12.61 1.64 -18.37
CA ILE A 399 12.17 1.53 -19.78
C ILE A 399 13.34 1.22 -20.74
N PRO A 400 14.39 2.06 -20.83
CA PRO A 400 15.51 1.76 -21.71
C PRO A 400 16.25 0.49 -21.31
N ALA A 401 16.36 0.18 -20.02
CA ALA A 401 16.98 -1.05 -19.55
C ALA A 401 16.21 -2.28 -20.02
N THR A 402 14.89 -2.32 -19.81
CA THR A 402 14.01 -3.40 -20.29
C THR A 402 14.06 -3.52 -21.81
N THR A 403 14.01 -2.40 -22.53
CA THR A 403 14.11 -2.39 -24.00
C THR A 403 15.41 -2.98 -24.48
N LEU A 404 16.52 -2.61 -23.84
CA LEU A 404 17.85 -3.14 -24.20
C LEU A 404 17.92 -4.66 -23.98
N ILE A 405 17.52 -5.14 -22.81
CA ILE A 405 17.48 -6.57 -22.49
C ILE A 405 16.58 -7.30 -23.50
N ALA A 406 15.38 -6.77 -23.78
CA ALA A 406 14.44 -7.36 -24.71
C ALA A 406 15.01 -7.50 -26.12
N VAL A 407 15.64 -6.45 -26.66
CA VAL A 407 16.25 -6.44 -28.00
C VAL A 407 17.43 -7.43 -28.08
N LEU A 408 18.22 -7.55 -27.04
CA LEU A 408 19.33 -8.51 -26.99
C LEU A 408 18.83 -9.96 -26.98
N VAL A 409 17.72 -10.22 -26.29
CA VAL A 409 17.12 -11.56 -26.15
C VAL A 409 16.38 -11.98 -27.41
N VAL A 410 15.50 -11.13 -27.96
CA VAL A 410 14.60 -11.50 -29.07
C VAL A 410 15.35 -11.81 -30.36
N ARG A 411 16.46 -11.13 -30.62
CA ARG A 411 17.23 -11.28 -31.88
C ARG A 411 18.22 -12.44 -31.92
N SER A 412 18.51 -13.05 -30.80
CA SER A 412 19.37 -14.23 -30.78
C SER A 412 18.70 -15.49 -31.39
N GLY A 413 17.37 -15.46 -31.60
CA GLY A 413 16.62 -16.56 -32.22
C GLY A 413 16.53 -16.52 -33.76
N THR A 414 16.60 -15.34 -34.36
CA THR A 414 16.42 -15.18 -35.83
C THR A 414 17.64 -15.60 -36.64
N SER A 415 18.84 -15.51 -36.07
CA SER A 415 20.09 -15.96 -36.75
C SER A 415 20.17 -17.48 -36.94
N ALA A 416 19.48 -18.29 -36.14
CA ALA A 416 19.48 -19.74 -36.26
C ALA A 416 18.52 -20.26 -37.35
N TYR A 417 17.54 -19.47 -37.75
CA TYR A 417 16.58 -19.88 -38.79
C TYR A 417 17.14 -19.66 -40.19
N SER A 418 17.96 -18.62 -40.39
CA SER A 418 18.63 -18.35 -41.67
C SER A 418 19.77 -19.35 -42.03
N ALA A 419 20.27 -20.08 -41.03
CA ALA A 419 21.32 -21.08 -41.24
C ALA A 419 20.77 -22.50 -41.54
N ALA A 420 19.44 -22.69 -41.55
CA ALA A 420 18.77 -24.00 -41.74
C ALA A 420 18.09 -24.17 -43.07
N GLU A 421 18.16 -23.20 -44.04
CA GLU A 421 17.74 -23.46 -45.41
C GLU A 421 18.86 -24.28 -46.12
N PRO A 422 18.60 -25.55 -46.45
CA PRO A 422 19.45 -26.27 -47.34
C PRO A 422 19.27 -25.67 -48.75
N GLY A 423 20.34 -25.15 -49.31
CA GLY A 423 20.37 -24.74 -50.73
C GLY A 423 19.77 -25.79 -51.64
N ILE A 424 18.78 -25.37 -52.43
CA ILE A 424 18.28 -26.08 -53.60
C ILE A 424 19.18 -25.76 -54.75
#